data_3337438fc7bea8ce1e206bb5450891dd
#
_entry.id   3337438fc7bea8ce1e206bb5450891dd
#
_cell.length_a   1.000
_cell.length_b   1.000
_cell.length_c   1.000
_cell.angle_alpha   90.00
_cell.angle_beta   90.00
_cell.angle_gamma   90.00
#
_symmetry.space_group_name_H-M   'P 1'
#
loop_
_entity.id
_entity.type
_entity.pdbx_description
1 polymer ?
#
loop_
_entity_poly.entity_id
_entity_poly.type
_entity_poly.pdbx_seq_one_letter_code
_entity_poly.pdbx_strand_id
1 'polypeptide(L)'
;RHRGYDVNYLNPIMFFRPTEYSLGSSDNAFVGLNFKIKVAKKQQFYGQILLDEFLLKEVVADIKHAMTGDTTAKWGWWANKQAYQIGFKSFDLFKIKNLNFQTEFNYVRPFTYAHGSVQQNYGHMNQPLAHHLGANFMESATFLNYRHKRIFIEAKYTYAVYGADSGGTDYG
;
A
#
# COMPACT_ATOMS: atom_id res chain seq x y z
N ARG A 1 -0.94 7.53 -29.81
CA ARG A 1 -2.00 8.58 -29.86
C ARG A 1 -1.86 9.40 -28.58
N HIS A 2 -1.52 10.69 -28.69
CA HIS A 2 -1.64 11.63 -27.58
C HIS A 2 -3.14 11.80 -27.30
N ARG A 3 -3.64 11.15 -26.24
CA ARG A 3 -4.97 11.45 -25.71
C ARG A 3 -4.82 12.66 -24.79
N GLY A 4 -5.56 13.74 -25.07
CA GLY A 4 -5.73 14.84 -24.14
C GLY A 4 -6.56 14.45 -22.93
N TYR A 5 -6.93 15.41 -22.10
CA TYR A 5 -7.83 15.21 -20.98
C TYR A 5 -9.18 14.64 -21.45
N ASP A 6 -9.58 13.52 -20.88
CA ASP A 6 -10.88 12.93 -21.15
C ASP A 6 -11.90 13.45 -20.13
N VAL A 7 -12.92 14.14 -20.62
CA VAL A 7 -13.98 14.77 -19.80
C VAL A 7 -14.79 13.74 -19.00
N ASN A 8 -14.79 12.47 -19.41
CA ASN A 8 -15.50 11.40 -18.71
C ASN A 8 -14.92 11.13 -17.31
N TYR A 9 -13.62 11.43 -17.09
CA TYR A 9 -12.97 11.30 -15.78
C TYR A 9 -13.25 12.47 -14.83
N LEU A 10 -13.94 13.51 -15.28
CA LEU A 10 -14.28 14.66 -14.43
C LEU A 10 -15.55 14.42 -13.58
N ASN A 11 -16.26 13.32 -13.79
CA ASN A 11 -17.44 13.00 -13.00
C ASN A 11 -17.05 12.43 -11.62
N PRO A 12 -17.30 13.15 -10.50
CA PRO A 12 -16.86 12.72 -9.17
C PRO A 12 -17.66 11.54 -8.58
N ILE A 13 -18.78 11.17 -9.21
CA ILE A 13 -19.70 10.13 -8.71
C ILE A 13 -19.47 8.80 -9.44
N MET A 14 -18.71 8.79 -10.53
CA MET A 14 -18.54 7.63 -11.36
C MET A 14 -17.40 6.72 -10.88
N PHE A 15 -17.69 5.44 -10.75
CA PHE A 15 -16.64 4.43 -10.69
C PHE A 15 -15.99 4.35 -12.07
N PHE A 16 -14.73 4.76 -12.18
CA PHE A 16 -14.03 4.92 -13.48
C PHE A 16 -13.86 3.63 -14.27
N ARG A 17 -13.94 2.47 -13.65
CA ARG A 17 -13.72 1.17 -14.26
C ARG A 17 -14.61 0.88 -15.48
N PRO A 18 -15.94 1.15 -15.46
CA PRO A 18 -16.79 0.99 -16.65
C PRO A 18 -16.43 1.94 -17.78
N THR A 19 -16.03 3.16 -17.45
CA THR A 19 -15.62 4.17 -18.44
C THR A 19 -14.29 3.79 -19.10
N GLU A 20 -13.33 3.36 -18.32
CA GLU A 20 -12.04 2.84 -18.76
C GLU A 20 -12.24 1.67 -19.74
N TYR A 21 -13.09 0.72 -19.39
CA TYR A 21 -13.42 -0.43 -20.24
C TYR A 21 -14.07 -0.03 -21.56
N SER A 22 -15.01 0.92 -21.52
CA SER A 22 -15.73 1.37 -22.72
C SER A 22 -14.85 2.20 -23.66
N LEU A 23 -13.87 2.91 -23.15
CA LEU A 23 -12.93 3.72 -23.92
C LEU A 23 -11.74 2.92 -24.44
N GLY A 24 -11.55 1.66 -24.01
CA GLY A 24 -10.36 0.88 -24.29
C GLY A 24 -9.11 1.62 -23.83
N SER A 25 -9.21 2.33 -22.70
CA SER A 25 -8.09 3.07 -22.12
C SER A 25 -7.06 2.11 -21.57
N SER A 26 -5.79 2.53 -21.66
CA SER A 26 -4.68 1.84 -21.00
C SER A 26 -4.43 2.37 -19.58
N ASP A 27 -5.40 3.09 -19.01
CA ASP A 27 -5.26 3.67 -17.68
C ASP A 27 -5.39 2.59 -16.60
N ASN A 28 -4.76 2.82 -15.46
CA ASN A 28 -4.86 1.94 -14.30
C ASN A 28 -5.75 2.57 -13.22
N ALA A 29 -6.55 1.77 -12.54
CA ALA A 29 -7.46 2.22 -11.49
C ALA A 29 -7.22 1.44 -10.21
N PHE A 30 -6.97 2.17 -9.13
CA PHE A 30 -6.83 1.63 -7.78
C PHE A 30 -8.05 1.93 -6.92
N VAL A 31 -8.41 0.98 -6.07
CA VAL A 31 -9.38 1.20 -5.01
C VAL A 31 -8.63 1.17 -3.68
N GLY A 32 -8.72 2.26 -2.92
CA GLY A 32 -8.03 2.38 -1.64
C GLY A 32 -8.97 2.78 -0.51
N LEU A 33 -8.74 2.21 0.67
CA LEU A 33 -9.40 2.56 1.91
C LEU A 33 -8.35 3.01 2.93
N ASN A 34 -8.51 4.23 3.44
CA ASN A 34 -7.71 4.75 4.54
C ASN A 34 -8.54 4.84 5.80
N PHE A 35 -7.96 4.49 6.93
CA PHE A 35 -8.61 4.66 8.23
C PHE A 35 -7.66 5.27 9.26
N LYS A 36 -8.25 5.95 10.24
CA LYS A 36 -7.55 6.59 11.33
C LYS A 36 -8.44 6.59 12.58
N ILE A 37 -7.99 5.91 13.63
CA ILE A 37 -8.76 5.70 14.85
C ILE A 37 -7.97 6.25 16.04
N LYS A 38 -8.53 7.20 16.76
CA LYS A 38 -8.00 7.63 18.07
C LYS A 38 -8.48 6.65 19.14
N VAL A 39 -7.56 5.91 19.74
CA VAL A 39 -7.86 4.93 20.79
C VAL A 39 -7.82 5.59 22.18
N ALA A 40 -6.94 6.58 22.33
CA ALA A 40 -6.81 7.38 23.56
C ALA A 40 -6.43 8.82 23.21
N LYS A 41 -6.35 9.70 24.24
CA LYS A 41 -6.01 11.13 24.03
C LYS A 41 -4.71 11.34 23.26
N LYS A 42 -3.76 10.41 23.39
CA LYS A 42 -2.40 10.52 22.80
C LYS A 42 -2.02 9.30 21.98
N GLN A 43 -2.96 8.44 21.62
CA GLN A 43 -2.70 7.21 20.88
C GLN A 43 -3.63 7.10 19.69
N GLN A 44 -3.07 6.65 18.57
CA GLN A 44 -3.78 6.56 17.31
C GLN A 44 -3.31 5.35 16.52
N PHE A 45 -4.26 4.58 16.02
CA PHE A 45 -4.06 3.61 14.95
C PHE A 45 -4.46 4.21 13.62
N TYR A 46 -3.78 3.83 12.58
CA TYR A 46 -4.10 4.19 11.21
C TYR A 46 -3.69 3.07 10.27
N GLY A 47 -4.25 3.07 9.08
CA GLY A 47 -3.87 2.12 8.07
C GLY A 47 -4.46 2.45 6.72
N GLN A 48 -3.98 1.70 5.74
CA GLN A 48 -4.41 1.79 4.35
C GLN A 48 -4.50 0.40 3.77
N ILE A 49 -5.53 0.18 2.97
CA ILE A 49 -5.68 -0.98 2.10
C ILE A 49 -5.76 -0.46 0.69
N LEU A 50 -4.97 -1.02 -0.21
CA LEU A 50 -4.98 -0.68 -1.62
C LEU A 50 -5.18 -1.96 -2.42
N LEU A 51 -6.14 -1.91 -3.35
CA LEU A 51 -6.46 -2.98 -4.28
C LEU A 51 -6.25 -2.46 -5.70
N ASP A 52 -5.37 -3.08 -6.44
CA ASP A 52 -5.10 -2.79 -7.84
C ASP A 52 -6.00 -3.68 -8.73
N GLU A 53 -5.71 -4.97 -8.78
CA GLU A 53 -6.58 -5.97 -9.38
C GLU A 53 -6.91 -7.03 -8.34
N PHE A 54 -8.16 -7.45 -8.25
CA PHE A 54 -8.56 -8.48 -7.29
C PHE A 54 -9.81 -9.24 -7.72
N LEU A 55 -9.85 -10.52 -7.39
CA LEU A 55 -11.05 -11.34 -7.41
C LEU A 55 -11.46 -11.63 -5.96
N LEU A 56 -12.66 -11.22 -5.58
CA LEU A 56 -13.16 -11.40 -4.21
C LEU A 56 -13.07 -12.85 -3.73
N LYS A 57 -13.32 -13.82 -4.62
CA LYS A 57 -13.21 -15.25 -4.28
C LYS A 57 -11.80 -15.64 -3.86
N GLU A 58 -10.79 -15.14 -4.56
CA GLU A 58 -9.39 -15.43 -4.29
C GLU A 58 -8.89 -14.68 -3.04
N VAL A 59 -9.35 -13.45 -2.82
CA VAL A 59 -9.04 -12.70 -1.59
C VAL A 59 -9.61 -13.43 -0.36
N VAL A 60 -10.84 -13.94 -0.45
CA VAL A 60 -11.44 -14.73 0.63
C VAL A 60 -10.68 -16.03 0.84
N ALA A 61 -10.20 -16.70 -0.21
CA ALA A 61 -9.37 -17.89 -0.12
C ALA A 61 -8.04 -17.60 0.55
N ASP A 62 -7.37 -16.49 0.20
CA ASP A 62 -6.13 -16.04 0.83
C ASP A 62 -6.31 -15.79 2.33
N ILE A 63 -7.39 -15.10 2.72
CA ILE A 63 -7.72 -14.84 4.12
C ILE A 63 -8.01 -16.13 4.88
N LYS A 64 -8.82 -17.03 4.31
CA LYS A 64 -9.10 -18.34 4.91
C LYS A 64 -7.82 -19.15 5.11
N HIS A 65 -6.98 -19.23 4.07
CA HIS A 65 -5.70 -19.93 4.18
C HIS A 65 -4.83 -19.35 5.30
N ALA A 66 -4.72 -18.02 5.37
CA ALA A 66 -3.93 -17.35 6.42
C ALA A 66 -4.47 -17.57 7.84
N MET A 67 -5.80 -17.71 8.02
CA MET A 67 -6.43 -17.86 9.34
C MET A 67 -6.57 -19.31 9.77
N THR A 68 -6.83 -20.23 8.86
CA THR A 68 -7.21 -21.61 9.17
C THR A 68 -6.29 -22.68 8.56
N GLY A 69 -5.34 -22.28 7.71
CA GLY A 69 -4.53 -23.20 6.92
C GLY A 69 -5.31 -23.98 5.86
N ASP A 70 -6.53 -23.54 5.52
CA ASP A 70 -7.40 -24.21 4.55
C ASP A 70 -6.81 -24.08 3.14
N THR A 71 -6.50 -25.21 2.52
CA THR A 71 -5.94 -25.32 1.17
C THR A 71 -6.96 -25.80 0.14
N THR A 72 -8.24 -25.93 0.50
CA THR A 72 -9.29 -26.44 -0.39
C THR A 72 -9.62 -25.49 -1.54
N ALA A 73 -9.45 -24.19 -1.33
CA ALA A 73 -9.58 -23.18 -2.37
C ALA A 73 -8.18 -22.79 -2.90
N LYS A 74 -8.12 -22.37 -4.16
CA LYS A 74 -6.88 -21.80 -4.72
C LYS A 74 -6.56 -20.51 -3.96
N TRP A 75 -5.43 -20.49 -3.29
CA TRP A 75 -4.88 -19.32 -2.61
C TRP A 75 -3.58 -18.87 -3.28
N GLY A 76 -3.16 -17.63 -3.00
CA GLY A 76 -1.91 -17.11 -3.55
C GLY A 76 -1.97 -16.76 -5.03
N TRP A 77 -3.17 -16.50 -5.58
CA TRP A 77 -3.28 -16.14 -6.99
C TRP A 77 -2.50 -14.86 -7.29
N TRP A 78 -1.58 -14.96 -8.26
CA TRP A 78 -0.61 -13.91 -8.57
C TRP A 78 -1.24 -12.56 -8.97
N ALA A 79 -2.42 -12.60 -9.62
CA ALA A 79 -3.09 -11.39 -10.07
C ALA A 79 -3.94 -10.71 -8.98
N ASN A 80 -3.99 -11.23 -7.76
CA ASN A 80 -4.50 -10.49 -6.61
C ASN A 80 -3.45 -9.47 -6.15
N LYS A 81 -3.51 -8.29 -6.71
CA LYS A 81 -2.59 -7.18 -6.45
C LYS A 81 -3.12 -6.31 -5.34
N GLN A 82 -2.48 -6.36 -4.19
CA GLN A 82 -2.94 -5.67 -2.99
C GLN A 82 -1.79 -5.23 -2.11
N ALA A 83 -1.99 -4.11 -1.44
CA ALA A 83 -1.05 -3.57 -0.46
C ALA A 83 -1.77 -3.20 0.83
N TYR A 84 -1.06 -3.36 1.95
CA TYR A 84 -1.57 -3.09 3.28
C TYR A 84 -0.55 -2.27 4.06
N GLN A 85 -1.05 -1.27 4.78
CA GLN A 85 -0.30 -0.55 5.78
C GLN A 85 -1.09 -0.55 7.08
N ILE A 86 -0.41 -0.81 8.18
CA ILE A 86 -0.94 -0.59 9.52
C ILE A 86 0.08 0.15 10.35
N GLY A 87 -0.34 1.15 11.07
CA GLY A 87 0.55 1.98 11.89
C GLY A 87 -0.07 2.37 13.22
N PHE A 88 0.82 2.63 14.15
CA PHE A 88 0.50 3.11 15.48
C PHE A 88 1.34 4.33 15.81
N LYS A 89 0.70 5.36 16.40
CA LYS A 89 1.36 6.56 16.92
C LYS A 89 1.02 6.73 18.39
N SER A 90 2.04 7.05 19.18
CA SER A 90 1.88 7.45 20.57
C SER A 90 2.62 8.76 20.81
N PHE A 91 1.89 9.75 21.27
CA PHE A 91 2.44 11.06 21.67
C PHE A 91 2.69 11.08 23.17
N ASP A 92 3.78 11.72 23.59
CA ASP A 92 4.25 11.74 24.97
C ASP A 92 4.34 10.33 25.58
N LEU A 93 5.06 9.45 24.88
CA LEU A 93 5.28 8.07 25.26
C LEU A 93 5.77 7.96 26.69
N PHE A 94 5.24 7.04 27.48
CA PHE A 94 5.54 6.87 28.89
C PHE A 94 5.32 8.15 29.74
N LYS A 95 4.44 9.05 29.30
CA LYS A 95 4.19 10.38 29.92
C LYS A 95 5.38 11.35 29.81
N ILE A 96 6.42 11.02 29.04
CA ILE A 96 7.53 11.92 28.78
C ILE A 96 7.10 12.93 27.71
N LYS A 97 7.04 14.21 28.11
CA LYS A 97 6.60 15.28 27.22
C LYS A 97 7.48 15.39 25.99
N ASN A 98 6.86 15.48 24.83
CA ASN A 98 7.50 15.57 23.50
C ASN A 98 8.32 14.33 23.09
N LEU A 99 8.14 13.19 23.74
CA LEU A 99 8.64 11.91 23.26
C LEU A 99 7.54 11.24 22.42
N ASN A 100 7.73 11.16 21.11
CA ASN A 100 6.77 10.60 20.20
C ASN A 100 7.30 9.30 19.59
N PHE A 101 6.45 8.31 19.54
CA PHE A 101 6.73 7.02 18.96
C PHE A 101 5.77 6.77 17.79
N GLN A 102 6.29 6.23 16.70
CA GLN A 102 5.51 5.76 15.57
C GLN A 102 6.09 4.44 15.09
N THR A 103 5.24 3.49 14.80
CA THR A 103 5.64 2.26 14.13
C THR A 103 4.66 1.95 13.01
N GLU A 104 5.16 1.45 11.91
CA GLU A 104 4.40 1.09 10.72
C GLU A 104 4.83 -0.29 10.24
N PHE A 105 3.87 -1.03 9.74
CA PHE A 105 4.09 -2.25 8.98
C PHE A 105 3.47 -2.08 7.61
N ASN A 106 4.26 -2.28 6.58
CA ASN A 106 3.90 -2.20 5.18
C ASN A 106 4.07 -3.57 4.54
N TYR A 107 3.09 -4.01 3.80
CA TYR A 107 3.13 -5.23 3.01
C TYR A 107 2.57 -4.96 1.62
N VAL A 108 3.35 -5.29 0.61
CA VAL A 108 2.95 -5.15 -0.79
C VAL A 108 3.20 -6.48 -1.49
N ARG A 109 2.15 -7.03 -2.10
CA ARG A 109 2.25 -8.29 -2.83
C ARG A 109 3.09 -8.15 -4.10
N PRO A 110 3.65 -9.27 -4.60
CA PRO A 110 4.27 -9.31 -5.91
C PRO A 110 3.33 -8.79 -6.99
N PHE A 111 3.90 -8.12 -8.00
CA PHE A 111 3.19 -7.56 -9.17
C PHE A 111 2.14 -6.47 -8.85
N THR A 112 1.95 -6.08 -7.59
CA THR A 112 1.17 -4.90 -7.24
C THR A 112 1.83 -3.69 -7.90
N TYR A 113 1.03 -2.83 -8.55
CA TYR A 113 1.47 -1.69 -9.37
C TYR A 113 2.03 -2.04 -10.76
N ALA A 114 2.20 -3.32 -11.08
CA ALA A 114 2.71 -3.75 -12.37
C ALA A 114 1.60 -4.32 -13.27
N HIS A 115 1.65 -4.02 -14.55
CA HIS A 115 0.73 -4.50 -15.58
C HIS A 115 1.49 -5.03 -16.78
N GLY A 116 0.78 -5.74 -17.67
CA GLY A 116 1.37 -6.27 -18.91
C GLY A 116 1.87 -5.20 -19.89
N SER A 117 1.54 -3.92 -19.64
CA SER A 117 2.03 -2.77 -20.37
C SER A 117 2.72 -1.81 -19.41
N VAL A 118 3.95 -1.44 -19.71
CA VAL A 118 4.76 -0.47 -18.92
C VAL A 118 4.03 0.86 -18.71
N GLN A 119 3.16 1.25 -19.64
CA GLN A 119 2.37 2.49 -19.56
C GLN A 119 1.28 2.44 -18.48
N GLN A 120 0.89 1.25 -18.03
CA GLN A 120 -0.11 1.03 -16.99
C GLN A 120 0.52 0.85 -15.60
N ASN A 121 1.83 0.69 -15.54
CA ASN A 121 2.54 0.55 -14.28
C ASN A 121 2.43 1.85 -13.46
N TYR A 122 2.22 1.71 -12.16
CA TYR A 122 2.16 2.84 -11.24
C TYR A 122 3.56 3.33 -10.88
N GLY A 123 4.25 3.81 -11.91
CA GLY A 123 5.61 4.33 -11.87
C GLY A 123 5.77 5.57 -12.74
N HIS A 124 6.74 6.40 -12.43
CA HIS A 124 7.12 7.57 -13.22
C HIS A 124 8.63 7.72 -13.25
N MET A 125 9.21 7.91 -14.45
CA MET A 125 10.66 8.03 -14.64
C MET A 125 11.46 6.90 -13.97
N ASN A 126 11.00 5.67 -14.12
CA ASN A 126 11.59 4.46 -13.52
C ASN A 126 11.64 4.48 -11.98
N GLN A 127 10.69 5.18 -11.35
CA GLN A 127 10.52 5.22 -9.90
C GLN A 127 9.10 4.82 -9.53
N PRO A 128 8.90 4.00 -8.48
CA PRO A 128 7.57 3.67 -7.99
C PRO A 128 6.91 4.90 -7.37
N LEU A 129 5.61 5.10 -7.64
CA LEU A 129 4.85 6.23 -7.13
C LEU A 129 4.22 5.97 -5.75
N ALA A 130 4.04 4.71 -5.36
CA ALA A 130 3.41 4.36 -4.08
C ALA A 130 4.45 4.28 -2.95
N HIS A 131 5.28 3.28 -2.96
CA HIS A 131 6.28 3.03 -1.93
C HIS A 131 7.67 2.94 -2.56
N HIS A 132 8.70 3.45 -1.87
CA HIS A 132 10.07 3.50 -2.41
C HIS A 132 10.67 2.11 -2.69
N LEU A 133 10.17 1.06 -2.05
CA LEU A 133 10.56 -0.33 -2.32
C LEU A 133 9.77 -0.97 -3.47
N GLY A 134 8.79 -0.25 -4.06
CA GLY A 134 7.95 -0.78 -5.12
C GLY A 134 6.96 -1.83 -4.65
N ALA A 135 7.04 -3.04 -5.20
CA ALA A 135 6.21 -4.18 -4.84
C ALA A 135 7.05 -5.34 -4.26
N ASN A 136 6.38 -6.43 -3.85
CA ASN A 136 7.01 -7.67 -3.38
C ASN A 136 7.90 -7.47 -2.14
N PHE A 137 7.39 -6.78 -1.12
CA PHE A 137 8.14 -6.55 0.10
C PHE A 137 7.27 -6.58 1.36
N MET A 138 7.93 -6.74 2.49
CA MET A 138 7.42 -6.46 3.83
C MET A 138 8.40 -5.51 4.52
N GLU A 139 7.88 -4.47 5.13
CA GLU A 139 8.68 -3.49 5.87
C GLU A 139 8.08 -3.21 7.23
N SER A 140 8.93 -3.10 8.23
CA SER A 140 8.59 -2.52 9.53
C SER A 140 9.46 -1.29 9.75
N ALA A 141 8.83 -0.12 9.89
CA ALA A 141 9.52 1.13 10.14
C ALA A 141 9.11 1.69 11.51
N THR A 142 10.08 1.98 12.35
CA THR A 142 9.84 2.51 13.69
C THR A 142 10.61 3.82 13.86
N PHE A 143 9.92 4.82 14.38
CA PHE A 143 10.45 6.16 14.61
C PHE A 143 10.29 6.52 16.08
N LEU A 144 11.33 7.09 16.66
CA LEU A 144 11.32 7.66 18.00
C LEU A 144 11.86 9.08 17.92
N ASN A 145 11.00 10.05 18.22
CA ASN A 145 11.31 11.47 18.11
C ASN A 145 11.20 12.12 19.50
N TYR A 146 12.26 12.76 19.95
CA TYR A 146 12.28 13.49 21.20
C TYR A 146 12.71 14.93 21.01
N ARG A 147 11.95 15.85 21.61
CA ARG A 147 12.28 17.28 21.58
C ARG A 147 12.41 17.85 22.98
N HIS A 148 13.58 18.41 23.27
CA HIS A 148 13.80 19.17 24.48
C HIS A 148 14.37 20.55 24.16
N LYS A 149 13.60 21.61 24.41
CA LYS A 149 14.00 22.99 24.07
C LYS A 149 14.40 23.12 22.59
N ARG A 150 15.71 23.31 22.31
CA ARG A 150 16.32 23.45 20.97
C ARG A 150 16.95 22.15 20.46
N ILE A 151 16.92 21.09 21.27
CA ILE A 151 17.51 19.79 20.92
C ILE A 151 16.41 18.91 20.31
N PHE A 152 16.69 18.36 19.14
CA PHE A 152 15.85 17.40 18.45
C PHE A 152 16.65 16.11 18.29
N ILE A 153 16.10 15.03 18.74
CA ILE A 153 16.67 13.68 18.57
C ILE A 153 15.66 12.86 17.81
N GLU A 154 16.10 12.28 16.71
CA GLU A 154 15.32 11.34 15.92
C GLU A 154 16.09 10.04 15.78
N ALA A 155 15.43 8.93 16.08
CA ALA A 155 15.90 7.59 15.79
C ALA A 155 14.91 6.90 14.86
N LYS A 156 15.43 6.34 13.78
CA LYS A 156 14.67 5.52 12.83
C LYS A 156 15.28 4.13 12.77
N TYR A 157 14.44 3.12 12.92
CA TYR A 157 14.79 1.74 12.65
C TYR A 157 13.87 1.18 11.57
N THR A 158 14.45 0.61 10.53
CA THR A 158 13.72 -0.01 9.44
C THR A 158 14.23 -1.43 9.23
N TYR A 159 13.32 -2.37 9.18
CA TYR A 159 13.58 -3.75 8.77
C TYR A 159 12.71 -4.07 7.58
N ALA A 160 13.32 -4.49 6.48
CA ALA A 160 12.62 -4.84 5.26
C ALA A 160 13.08 -6.19 4.72
N VAL A 161 12.12 -6.97 4.24
CA VAL A 161 12.35 -8.19 3.47
C VAL A 161 11.78 -7.94 2.10
N TYR A 162 12.63 -8.08 1.11
CA TYR A 162 12.32 -7.82 -0.29
C TYR A 162 12.44 -9.12 -1.09
N GLY A 163 11.42 -9.43 -1.89
CA GLY A 163 11.46 -10.57 -2.79
C GLY A 163 12.24 -10.22 -4.05
N ALA A 164 13.32 -10.96 -4.31
CA ALA A 164 14.08 -10.78 -5.54
C ALA A 164 13.33 -11.38 -6.74
N ASP A 165 13.28 -10.66 -7.84
CA ASP A 165 12.86 -11.19 -9.13
C ASP A 165 14.06 -11.75 -9.87
N SER A 166 14.12 -13.07 -10.01
CA SER A 166 15.19 -13.76 -10.75
C SER A 166 15.12 -13.54 -12.27
N GLY A 167 13.97 -13.07 -12.77
CA GLY A 167 13.72 -12.85 -14.19
C GLY A 167 13.88 -11.42 -14.67
N GLY A 168 14.03 -10.45 -13.78
CA GLY A 168 14.08 -9.02 -14.12
C GLY A 168 12.77 -8.49 -14.71
N THR A 169 11.65 -9.15 -14.43
CA THR A 169 10.31 -8.80 -14.91
C THR A 169 9.45 -8.15 -13.83
N ASP A 170 9.99 -8.02 -12.63
CA ASP A 170 9.35 -7.34 -11.51
C ASP A 170 9.45 -5.82 -11.72
N TYR A 171 8.38 -5.24 -12.21
CA TYR A 171 8.23 -3.80 -12.40
C TYR A 171 7.66 -3.12 -11.14
N GLY A 172 7.96 -3.65 -9.99
CA GLY A 172 7.57 -3.10 -8.70
C GLY A 172 8.47 -2.00 -8.21
#